data_87c8e9e5ec05349c83ee0afdaa07fca6
#
_entry.id   87c8e9e5ec05349c83ee0afdaa07fca6
#
_cell.length_a   1.000
_cell.length_b   1.000
_cell.length_c   1.000
_cell.angle_alpha   90.00
_cell.angle_beta   90.00
_cell.angle_gamma   90.00
#
_symmetry.space_group_name_H-M   'P 1'
#
loop_
_entity.id
_entity.type
_entity.pdbx_description
1 polymer ?
#
loop_
_entity_poly.entity_id
_entity_poly.type
_entity_poly.pdbx_seq_one_letter_code
_entity_poly.pdbx_strand_id
1 'polypeptide(L)'
;MRGAGSLSCLIALALVAGCVSIRIGRDFPSPDAHWIVASKSDRWGLQRMFGEPYQVGLDNGDPTWRWLYIQRDAGAAVSKDLIVRFTPEGLVKSYSFTSNFPDDLRRLK
;
A
#
# COMPACT_ATOMS: atom_id res chain seq x y z
N MET A 1 15.28 48.50 3.70
CA MET A 1 15.02 47.87 2.40
C MET A 1 15.62 46.48 2.27
N ARG A 2 16.73 46.19 2.88
CA ARG A 2 17.36 44.84 2.80
C ARG A 2 16.63 43.75 3.58
N GLY A 3 15.82 44.09 4.58
CA GLY A 3 15.08 43.14 5.40
C GLY A 3 13.79 42.60 4.78
N ALA A 4 13.19 43.35 3.83
CA ALA A 4 11.93 42.96 3.22
C ALA A 4 12.06 41.75 2.27
N GLY A 5 13.20 41.65 1.56
CA GLY A 5 13.44 40.52 0.65
C GLY A 5 13.66 39.19 1.40
N SER A 6 14.33 39.22 2.57
CA SER A 6 14.55 38.01 3.39
C SER A 6 13.24 37.47 3.99
N LEU A 7 12.34 38.34 4.39
CA LEU A 7 11.05 37.95 4.93
C LEU A 7 10.16 37.27 3.88
N SER A 8 10.16 37.79 2.64
CA SER A 8 9.42 37.19 1.55
C SER A 8 9.91 35.79 1.17
N CYS A 9 11.23 35.57 1.21
CA CYS A 9 11.80 34.23 0.96
C CYS A 9 11.41 33.21 2.02
N LEU A 10 11.36 33.61 3.30
CA LEU A 10 10.94 32.73 4.40
C LEU A 10 9.47 32.30 4.27
N ILE A 11 8.59 33.22 3.89
CA ILE A 11 7.17 32.93 3.68
C ILE A 11 6.98 31.95 2.50
N ALA A 12 7.71 32.15 1.39
CA ALA A 12 7.66 31.28 0.25
C ALA A 12 8.12 29.84 0.58
N LEU A 13 9.17 29.68 1.39
CA LEU A 13 9.64 28.38 1.84
C LEU A 13 8.61 27.65 2.71
N ALA A 14 7.93 28.36 3.61
CA ALA A 14 6.90 27.79 4.46
C ALA A 14 5.70 27.29 3.66
N LEU A 15 5.31 27.99 2.61
CA LEU A 15 4.22 27.58 1.71
C LEU A 15 4.56 26.34 0.91
N VAL A 16 5.81 26.21 0.43
CA VAL A 16 6.28 25.02 -0.31
C VAL A 16 6.32 23.80 0.62
N ALA A 17 6.75 23.96 1.87
CA ALA A 17 6.81 22.86 2.85
C ALA A 17 5.41 22.28 3.17
N GLY A 18 4.33 23.08 3.04
CA GLY A 18 2.96 22.63 3.29
C GLY A 18 2.35 21.75 2.19
N CYS A 19 3.04 21.58 1.05
CA CYS A 19 2.51 20.86 -0.12
C CYS A 19 3.14 19.47 -0.32
N VAL A 20 3.79 18.88 0.70
CA VAL A 20 4.48 17.59 0.60
C VAL A 20 3.47 16.45 0.70
N SER A 21 3.47 15.53 -0.28
CA SER A 21 2.77 14.26 -0.19
C SER A 21 3.75 13.13 0.12
N ILE A 22 3.28 12.15 0.86
CA ILE A 22 4.08 11.00 1.29
C ILE A 22 3.46 9.74 0.69
N ARG A 23 4.31 8.89 0.13
CA ARG A 23 3.92 7.58 -0.39
C ARG A 23 4.83 6.51 0.18
N ILE A 24 4.22 5.44 0.69
CA ILE A 24 4.93 4.28 1.22
C ILE A 24 4.47 3.07 0.44
N GLY A 25 5.44 2.26 -0.02
CA GLY A 25 5.17 1.12 -0.85
C GLY A 25 4.86 1.50 -2.28
N ARG A 26 4.37 0.55 -3.04
CA ARG A 26 4.02 0.69 -4.44
C ARG A 26 2.54 0.38 -4.62
N ASP A 27 1.84 1.17 -5.43
CA ASP A 27 0.44 0.91 -5.70
C ASP A 27 0.28 -0.47 -6.37
N PHE A 28 -0.79 -1.16 -6.02
CA PHE A 28 -1.14 -2.45 -6.58
C PHE A 28 -2.66 -2.51 -6.77
N PRO A 29 -3.15 -3.32 -7.72
CA PRO A 29 -4.59 -3.43 -7.92
C PRO A 29 -5.27 -4.06 -6.71
N SER A 30 -6.42 -3.52 -6.32
CA SER A 30 -7.20 -4.06 -5.21
C SER A 30 -7.86 -5.38 -5.66
N PRO A 31 -7.64 -6.48 -4.93
CA PRO A 31 -8.18 -7.77 -5.34
C PRO A 31 -9.70 -7.80 -5.22
N ASP A 32 -10.33 -8.51 -6.15
CA ASP A 32 -11.71 -8.94 -6.03
C ASP A 32 -11.76 -10.31 -5.33
N ALA A 33 -12.94 -10.66 -4.83
CA ALA A 33 -13.15 -11.87 -4.02
C ALA A 33 -12.72 -13.17 -4.73
N HIS A 34 -12.69 -13.16 -6.07
CA HIS A 34 -12.38 -14.35 -6.87
C HIS A 34 -10.95 -14.41 -7.39
N TRP A 35 -10.13 -13.38 -7.14
CA TRP A 35 -8.77 -13.31 -7.69
C TRP A 35 -7.79 -14.23 -6.95
N ILE A 36 -8.00 -14.40 -5.65
CA ILE A 36 -7.12 -15.20 -4.80
C ILE A 36 -7.95 -16.36 -4.23
N VAL A 37 -7.56 -17.58 -4.57
CA VAL A 37 -8.30 -18.79 -4.17
C VAL A 37 -7.37 -19.68 -3.36
N ALA A 38 -7.75 -19.97 -2.12
CA ALA A 38 -6.99 -20.85 -1.24
C ALA A 38 -6.82 -22.23 -1.90
N SER A 39 -5.62 -22.79 -1.76
CA SER A 39 -5.20 -24.08 -2.32
C SER A 39 -5.06 -24.11 -3.84
N LYS A 40 -5.33 -23.02 -4.55
CA LYS A 40 -5.22 -22.93 -6.02
C LYS A 40 -4.27 -21.84 -6.48
N SER A 41 -4.41 -20.62 -5.96
CA SER A 41 -3.50 -19.53 -6.30
C SER A 41 -2.12 -19.81 -5.71
N ASP A 42 -1.07 -19.47 -6.45
CA ASP A 42 0.30 -19.62 -6.01
C ASP A 42 1.01 -18.27 -5.96
N ARG A 43 2.17 -18.25 -5.29
CA ARG A 43 2.92 -17.01 -5.08
C ARG A 43 3.37 -16.36 -6.39
N TRP A 44 3.69 -17.13 -7.41
CA TRP A 44 4.13 -16.59 -8.69
C TRP A 44 2.99 -15.90 -9.45
N GLY A 45 1.78 -16.47 -9.36
CA GLY A 45 0.57 -15.85 -9.91
C GLY A 45 0.24 -14.55 -9.21
N LEU A 46 0.40 -14.52 -7.89
CA LEU A 46 0.19 -13.29 -7.10
C LEU A 46 1.23 -12.22 -7.44
N GLN A 47 2.48 -12.61 -7.62
CA GLN A 47 3.52 -11.66 -8.01
C GLN A 47 3.26 -11.06 -9.39
N ARG A 48 2.74 -11.84 -10.32
CA ARG A 48 2.34 -11.32 -11.63
C ARG A 48 1.18 -10.34 -11.55
N MET A 49 0.22 -10.60 -10.65
CA MET A 49 -0.94 -9.71 -10.45
C MET A 49 -0.61 -8.44 -9.69
N PHE A 50 0.13 -8.55 -8.61
CA PHE A 50 0.32 -7.45 -7.64
C PHE A 50 1.73 -6.85 -7.66
N GLY A 51 2.66 -7.46 -8.37
CA GLY A 51 4.05 -7.03 -8.40
C GLY A 51 4.87 -7.61 -7.24
N GLU A 52 6.05 -7.08 -7.03
CA GLU A 52 6.92 -7.51 -5.93
C GLU A 52 6.27 -7.18 -4.59
N PRO A 53 6.32 -8.10 -3.62
CA PRO A 53 5.79 -7.79 -2.30
C PRO A 53 6.62 -6.72 -1.60
N TYR A 54 5.94 -5.91 -0.81
CA TYR A 54 6.58 -4.88 0.02
C TYR A 54 7.40 -5.51 1.15
N GLN A 55 6.89 -6.57 1.76
CA GLN A 55 7.58 -7.31 2.81
C GLN A 55 7.31 -8.81 2.66
N VAL A 56 8.28 -9.61 3.08
CA VAL A 56 8.15 -11.06 3.18
C VAL A 56 8.48 -11.47 4.61
N GLY A 57 7.83 -12.51 5.11
CA GLY A 57 8.03 -12.94 6.48
C GLY A 57 7.58 -14.38 6.71
N LEU A 58 7.48 -14.71 7.99
CA LEU A 58 7.02 -16.02 8.45
C LEU A 58 5.94 -15.83 9.52
N ASP A 59 4.90 -16.64 9.45
CA ASP A 59 3.86 -16.71 10.45
C ASP A 59 3.75 -18.17 10.89
N ASN A 60 4.28 -18.44 12.08
CA ASN A 60 4.34 -19.80 12.64
C ASN A 60 4.92 -20.83 11.64
N GLY A 61 5.98 -20.41 10.94
CA GLY A 61 6.68 -21.24 9.97
C GLY A 61 6.16 -21.18 8.54
N ASP A 62 4.98 -20.64 8.30
CA ASP A 62 4.46 -20.47 6.95
C ASP A 62 4.94 -19.15 6.33
N PRO A 63 5.37 -19.14 5.06
CA PRO A 63 5.75 -17.90 4.40
C PRO A 63 4.58 -16.92 4.30
N THR A 64 4.87 -15.64 4.51
CA THR A 64 3.89 -14.57 4.31
C THR A 64 4.46 -13.50 3.38
N TRP A 65 3.61 -12.99 2.50
CA TRP A 65 3.94 -11.86 1.63
C TRP A 65 2.94 -10.74 1.87
N ARG A 66 3.45 -9.51 1.89
CA ARG A 66 2.64 -8.33 2.12
C ARG A 66 2.81 -7.34 0.99
N TRP A 67 1.70 -6.86 0.46
CA TRP A 67 1.64 -5.70 -0.43
C TRP A 67 0.98 -4.58 0.33
N LEU A 68 1.67 -3.45 0.41
CA LEU A 68 1.22 -2.29 1.18
C LEU A 68 1.38 -1.04 0.34
N TYR A 69 0.35 -0.21 0.33
CA TYR A 69 0.43 1.11 -0.29
C TYR A 69 -0.26 2.13 0.59
N ILE A 70 0.47 3.18 0.95
CA ILE A 70 -0.03 4.30 1.74
C ILE A 70 0.24 5.57 0.96
N GLN A 71 -0.79 6.40 0.79
CA GLN A 71 -0.69 7.72 0.19
C GLN A 71 -1.26 8.74 1.15
N ARG A 72 -0.45 9.70 1.56
CA ARG A 72 -0.86 10.79 2.44
C ARG A 72 -0.62 12.11 1.73
N ASP A 73 -1.70 12.82 1.45
CA ASP A 73 -1.67 14.19 0.98
C ASP A 73 -2.19 15.11 2.08
N ALA A 74 -2.06 16.43 1.92
CA ALA A 74 -2.51 17.40 2.92
C ALA A 74 -4.00 17.16 3.25
N GLY A 75 -4.26 16.73 4.49
CA GLY A 75 -5.61 16.52 5.00
C GLY A 75 -6.27 15.20 4.67
N ALA A 76 -5.61 14.28 3.94
CA ALA A 76 -6.20 13.00 3.58
C ALA A 76 -5.13 11.90 3.55
N ALA A 77 -5.50 10.71 4.04
CA ALA A 77 -4.64 9.53 3.99
C ALA A 77 -5.47 8.33 3.51
N VAL A 78 -4.97 7.65 2.49
CA VAL A 78 -5.55 6.41 2.00
C VAL A 78 -4.49 5.31 2.06
N SER A 79 -4.94 4.09 2.36
CA SER A 79 -4.04 2.95 2.44
C SER A 79 -4.76 1.68 2.05
N LYS A 80 -3.99 0.73 1.56
CA LYS A 80 -4.46 -0.64 1.33
C LYS A 80 -3.35 -1.62 1.65
N ASP A 81 -3.72 -2.77 2.14
CA ASP A 81 -2.83 -3.76 2.72
C ASP A 81 -3.34 -5.15 2.38
N LEU A 82 -2.53 -5.90 1.65
CA LEU A 82 -2.81 -7.29 1.31
C LEU A 82 -1.75 -8.16 1.96
N ILE A 83 -2.17 -9.08 2.83
CA ILE A 83 -1.29 -10.03 3.48
C ILE A 83 -1.73 -11.43 3.06
N VAL A 84 -0.79 -12.21 2.53
CA VAL A 84 -1.06 -13.57 2.05
C VAL A 84 -0.15 -14.54 2.80
N ARG A 85 -0.75 -15.60 3.31
CA ARG A 85 -0.05 -16.71 3.95
C ARG A 85 -0.03 -17.91 2.99
N PHE A 86 1.13 -18.49 2.80
CA PHE A 86 1.34 -19.60 1.87
C PHE A 86 1.62 -20.89 2.60
N THR A 87 1.31 -22.00 1.95
CA THR A 87 1.82 -23.32 2.38
C THR A 87 3.32 -23.43 2.06
N PRO A 88 4.04 -24.41 2.63
CA PRO A 88 5.45 -24.62 2.26
C PRO A 88 5.66 -24.85 0.75
N GLU A 89 4.65 -25.38 0.06
CA GLU A 89 4.70 -25.62 -1.39
C GLU A 89 4.45 -24.35 -2.22
N GLY A 90 4.08 -23.25 -1.56
CA GLY A 90 3.86 -21.96 -2.22
C GLY A 90 2.44 -21.71 -2.71
N LEU A 91 1.48 -22.47 -2.24
CA LEU A 91 0.05 -22.22 -2.52
C LEU A 91 -0.54 -21.29 -1.45
N VAL A 92 -1.52 -20.49 -1.82
CA VAL A 92 -2.21 -19.64 -0.87
C VAL A 92 -2.94 -20.48 0.15
N LYS A 93 -2.68 -20.23 1.43
CA LYS A 93 -3.40 -20.83 2.55
C LYS A 93 -4.53 -19.93 3.01
N SER A 94 -4.26 -18.64 3.17
CA SER A 94 -5.23 -17.63 3.56
C SER A 94 -4.73 -16.25 3.16
N TYR A 95 -5.63 -15.29 3.12
CA TYR A 95 -5.24 -13.90 2.87
C TYR A 95 -6.19 -12.95 3.57
N SER A 96 -5.72 -11.72 3.75
CA SER A 96 -6.50 -10.62 4.30
C SER A 96 -6.23 -9.39 3.47
N PHE A 97 -7.28 -8.72 3.03
CA PHE A 97 -7.17 -7.45 2.32
C PHE A 97 -7.98 -6.39 3.04
N THR A 98 -7.33 -5.28 3.36
CA THR A 98 -7.98 -4.12 3.98
C THR A 98 -7.63 -2.87 3.19
N SER A 99 -8.58 -1.94 3.10
CA SER A 99 -8.42 -0.72 2.33
C SER A 99 -9.37 0.35 2.83
N ASN A 100 -8.96 1.61 2.74
CA ASN A 100 -9.86 2.75 2.88
C ASN A 100 -9.92 3.61 1.61
N PHE A 101 -9.44 3.09 0.48
CA PHE A 101 -9.65 3.76 -0.81
C PHE A 101 -11.14 3.85 -1.10
N PRO A 102 -11.62 4.99 -1.62
CA PRO A 102 -13.07 5.19 -1.83
C PRO A 102 -13.74 4.12 -2.69
N ASP A 103 -13.08 3.67 -3.75
CA ASP A 103 -13.63 2.61 -4.62
C ASP A 103 -13.74 1.29 -3.87
N ASP A 104 -12.74 0.95 -3.07
CA ASP A 104 -12.76 -0.27 -2.26
C ASP A 104 -13.82 -0.21 -1.17
N LEU A 105 -13.99 0.94 -0.52
CA LEU A 105 -15.04 1.13 0.47
C LEU A 105 -16.43 0.90 -0.13
N ARG A 106 -16.66 1.40 -1.35
CA ARG A 106 -17.95 1.18 -2.04
C ARG A 106 -18.18 -0.29 -2.37
N ARG A 107 -17.12 -1.00 -2.75
CA ARG A 107 -17.20 -2.39 -3.20
C ARG A 107 -17.28 -3.39 -2.05
N LEU A 108 -16.54 -3.14 -0.96
CA LEU A 108 -16.37 -4.10 0.15
C LEU A 108 -17.28 -3.82 1.35
N LYS A 109 -17.85 -2.62 1.43
CA LYS A 109 -18.65 -2.21 2.60
C LYS A 109 -20.11 -2.68 2.55
#